data_bf8a03cf5c02e1f1f990d08f904a22b9
#
_entry.id   bf8a03cf5c02e1f1f990d08f904a22b9
#
_cell.length_a   1.000
_cell.length_b   1.000
_cell.length_c   1.000
_cell.angle_alpha   90.00
_cell.angle_beta   90.00
_cell.angle_gamma   90.00
#
_symmetry.space_group_name_H-M   'P 1'
#
loop_
_entity.id
_entity.type
_entity.pdbx_description
1 polymer ?
#
loop_
_entity_poly.entity_id
_entity_poly.type
_entity_poly.pdbx_seq_one_letter_code
_entity_poly.pdbx_strand_id
1 'polypeptide(L)'
;SETAHFDELLVAPFNFAPRLLELIHRESAHHRAGRPAGIFIKANALVDPEIIQSLYASSQEGVPIQLLIRGICCLRPGVPGLSENIRVRSIVDRFLEHSRIYVFTNAGDPLVFIGSADLMPRNLHRRVEVVFPILDPELRQHFLDTILPAYTSDNRKARVLGQNGLSTRAPVPSGTPPRRVQDEFLLRYNPKSADIPQITPALWHPTTPIRSVNA
;
A
#
# COMPACT_ATOMS: atom_id res chain seq x y z
N SER A 1 -31.03 4.06 -18.08
CA SER A 1 -30.22 4.63 -16.96
C SER A 1 -28.91 5.09 -17.53
N GLU A 2 -28.64 6.39 -17.51
CA GLU A 2 -27.35 6.91 -17.90
C GLU A 2 -26.30 6.32 -16.95
N THR A 3 -25.33 5.62 -17.49
CA THR A 3 -24.15 5.16 -16.73
C THR A 3 -23.33 6.41 -16.43
N ALA A 4 -23.21 6.77 -15.15
CA ALA A 4 -22.39 7.89 -14.75
C ALA A 4 -20.95 7.66 -15.24
N HIS A 5 -20.42 8.61 -16.01
CA HIS A 5 -19.05 8.56 -16.52
C HIS A 5 -18.18 9.49 -15.66
N PHE A 6 -17.02 8.99 -15.26
CA PHE A 6 -16.05 9.73 -14.45
C PHE A 6 -14.69 9.63 -15.15
N ASP A 7 -14.12 10.76 -15.54
CA ASP A 7 -12.83 10.79 -16.27
C ASP A 7 -11.64 10.51 -15.32
N GLU A 8 -11.56 11.25 -14.22
CA GLU A 8 -10.43 11.19 -13.28
C GLU A 8 -10.78 10.45 -11.99
N LEU A 9 -12.06 10.48 -11.60
CA LEU A 9 -12.48 9.90 -10.34
C LEU A 9 -12.77 8.41 -10.48
N LEU A 10 -12.33 7.64 -9.50
CA LEU A 10 -12.72 6.25 -9.33
C LEU A 10 -13.81 6.18 -8.28
N VAL A 11 -15.01 5.85 -8.69
CA VAL A 11 -16.20 5.90 -7.85
C VAL A 11 -16.80 4.49 -7.70
N ALA A 12 -16.94 4.02 -6.48
CA ALA A 12 -17.73 2.84 -6.20
C ALA A 12 -19.22 3.23 -6.10
N PRO A 13 -20.15 2.37 -6.55
CA PRO A 13 -19.95 1.02 -7.11
C PRO A 13 -19.75 0.99 -8.64
N PHE A 14 -19.40 2.11 -9.29
CA PHE A 14 -19.42 2.27 -10.74
C PHE A 14 -18.14 1.76 -11.43
N ASN A 15 -17.01 2.47 -11.23
CA ASN A 15 -15.77 2.20 -11.98
C ASN A 15 -14.55 1.86 -11.09
N PHE A 16 -14.66 1.99 -9.74
CA PHE A 16 -13.49 1.81 -8.87
C PHE A 16 -12.97 0.36 -8.90
N ALA A 17 -13.81 -0.65 -8.66
CA ALA A 17 -13.36 -2.04 -8.60
C ALA A 17 -12.77 -2.53 -9.95
N PRO A 18 -13.44 -2.34 -11.11
CA PRO A 18 -12.86 -2.69 -12.40
C PRO A 18 -11.51 -1.99 -12.67
N ARG A 19 -11.42 -0.70 -12.36
CA ARG A 19 -10.19 0.06 -12.58
C ARG A 19 -9.06 -0.38 -11.66
N LEU A 20 -9.35 -0.72 -10.41
CA LEU A 20 -8.37 -1.26 -9.48
C LEU A 20 -7.79 -2.59 -9.98
N LEU A 21 -8.64 -3.50 -10.45
CA LEU A 21 -8.22 -4.78 -11.06
C LEU A 21 -7.34 -4.55 -12.29
N GLU A 22 -7.74 -3.63 -13.16
CA GLU A 22 -6.94 -3.25 -14.34
C GLU A 22 -5.55 -2.74 -13.94
N LEU A 23 -5.46 -1.87 -12.92
CA LEU A 23 -4.19 -1.35 -12.41
C LEU A 23 -3.29 -2.46 -11.85
N ILE A 24 -3.86 -3.41 -11.10
CA ILE A 24 -3.13 -4.57 -10.59
C ILE A 24 -2.60 -5.43 -11.76
N HIS A 25 -3.42 -5.76 -12.74
CA HIS A 25 -3.02 -6.56 -13.91
C HIS A 25 -1.98 -5.84 -14.78
N ARG A 26 -2.05 -4.51 -14.85
CA ARG A 26 -1.07 -3.70 -15.57
C ARG A 26 0.32 -3.78 -14.95
N GLU A 27 0.44 -3.81 -13.62
CA GLU A 27 1.72 -4.04 -12.96
C GLU A 27 2.31 -5.41 -13.32
N SER A 28 1.48 -6.44 -13.41
CA SER A 28 1.90 -7.76 -13.90
C SER A 28 2.42 -7.70 -15.34
N ALA A 29 1.73 -6.98 -16.23
CA ALA A 29 2.18 -6.80 -17.60
C ALA A 29 3.50 -6.02 -17.68
N HIS A 30 3.69 -5.01 -16.84
CA HIS A 30 4.96 -4.29 -16.74
C HIS A 30 6.09 -5.20 -16.27
N HIS A 31 5.85 -6.00 -15.24
CA HIS A 31 6.84 -6.93 -14.71
C HIS A 31 7.27 -7.96 -15.76
N ARG A 32 6.32 -8.60 -16.47
CA ARG A 32 6.63 -9.53 -17.57
C ARG A 32 7.45 -8.91 -18.70
N ALA A 33 7.25 -7.61 -18.94
CA ALA A 33 8.00 -6.86 -19.95
C ALA A 33 9.37 -6.36 -19.45
N GLY A 34 9.82 -6.76 -18.23
CA GLY A 34 11.08 -6.32 -17.63
C GLY A 34 11.10 -4.85 -17.21
N ARG A 35 9.92 -4.21 -17.12
CA ARG A 35 9.77 -2.82 -16.67
C ARG A 35 9.58 -2.74 -15.16
N PRO A 36 9.91 -1.62 -14.52
CA PRO A 36 9.62 -1.40 -13.11
C PRO A 36 8.14 -1.66 -12.80
N ALA A 37 7.86 -2.47 -11.79
CA ALA A 37 6.52 -2.83 -11.35
C ALA A 37 6.47 -2.96 -9.84
N GLY A 38 5.32 -2.67 -9.23
CA GLY A 38 5.13 -2.79 -7.80
C GLY A 38 3.82 -2.17 -7.33
N ILE A 39 3.26 -2.73 -6.28
CA ILE A 39 1.99 -2.30 -5.72
C ILE A 39 2.17 -1.98 -4.25
N PHE A 40 1.70 -0.81 -3.81
CA PHE A 40 1.50 -0.52 -2.40
C PHE A 40 0.05 -0.12 -2.16
N ILE A 41 -0.58 -0.75 -1.17
CA ILE A 41 -1.94 -0.39 -0.76
C ILE A 41 -1.99 -0.22 0.76
N LYS A 42 -2.44 0.95 1.20
CA LYS A 42 -2.86 1.20 2.58
C LYS A 42 -4.37 1.27 2.64
N ALA A 43 -4.98 0.43 3.46
CA ALA A 43 -6.42 0.38 3.67
C ALA A 43 -6.76 -0.09 5.09
N ASN A 44 -8.03 0.04 5.49
CA ASN A 44 -8.44 -0.50 6.79
C ASN A 44 -8.67 -1.99 6.73
N ALA A 45 -9.23 -2.49 5.63
CA ALA A 45 -9.55 -3.91 5.47
C ALA A 45 -9.33 -4.39 4.03
N LEU A 46 -8.96 -5.66 3.89
CA LEU A 46 -8.84 -6.39 2.63
C LEU A 46 -9.59 -7.71 2.77
N VAL A 47 -10.78 -7.78 2.20
CA VAL A 47 -11.71 -8.92 2.34
C VAL A 47 -12.26 -9.38 0.99
N ASP A 48 -12.29 -8.50 -0.01
CA ASP A 48 -12.85 -8.79 -1.33
C ASP A 48 -12.11 -9.92 -2.03
N PRO A 49 -12.80 -11.03 -2.41
CA PRO A 49 -12.13 -12.20 -2.98
C PRO A 49 -11.48 -11.93 -4.34
N GLU A 50 -12.10 -11.11 -5.19
CA GLU A 50 -11.62 -10.84 -6.54
C GLU A 50 -10.31 -10.02 -6.49
N ILE A 51 -10.26 -9.01 -5.61
CA ILE A 51 -9.04 -8.23 -5.37
C ILE A 51 -7.94 -9.13 -4.79
N ILE A 52 -8.26 -10.01 -3.83
CA ILE A 52 -7.28 -10.93 -3.23
C ILE A 52 -6.71 -11.88 -4.29
N GLN A 53 -7.56 -12.46 -5.15
CA GLN A 53 -7.12 -13.36 -6.22
C GLN A 53 -6.23 -12.63 -7.23
N SER A 54 -6.59 -11.40 -7.60
CA SER A 54 -5.78 -10.58 -8.50
C SER A 54 -4.40 -10.25 -7.93
N LEU A 55 -4.31 -9.95 -6.62
CA LEU A 55 -3.04 -9.73 -5.93
C LEU A 55 -2.20 -11.02 -5.87
N TYR A 56 -2.83 -12.19 -5.64
CA TYR A 56 -2.12 -13.47 -5.69
C TYR A 56 -1.56 -13.76 -7.09
N ALA A 57 -2.38 -13.58 -8.14
CA ALA A 57 -1.91 -13.77 -9.51
C ALA A 57 -0.72 -12.85 -9.84
N SER A 58 -0.78 -11.58 -9.46
CA SER A 58 0.33 -10.64 -9.65
C SER A 58 1.58 -11.05 -8.86
N SER A 59 1.42 -11.56 -7.65
CA SER A 59 2.54 -12.09 -6.85
C SER A 59 3.20 -13.30 -7.50
N GLN A 60 2.40 -14.22 -8.05
CA GLN A 60 2.92 -15.40 -8.77
C GLN A 60 3.72 -15.01 -10.02
N GLU A 61 3.39 -13.88 -10.63
CA GLU A 61 4.15 -13.31 -11.74
C GLU A 61 5.40 -12.52 -11.30
N GLY A 62 5.66 -12.41 -9.99
CA GLY A 62 6.85 -11.79 -9.44
C GLY A 62 6.70 -10.32 -9.03
N VAL A 63 5.51 -9.73 -9.17
CA VAL A 63 5.28 -8.32 -8.77
C VAL A 63 5.45 -8.15 -7.25
N PRO A 64 6.32 -7.25 -6.77
CA PRO A 64 6.43 -6.94 -5.34
C PRO A 64 5.21 -6.17 -4.86
N ILE A 65 4.57 -6.68 -3.81
CA ILE A 65 3.32 -6.12 -3.26
C ILE A 65 3.49 -5.84 -1.78
N GLN A 66 3.26 -4.62 -1.37
CA GLN A 66 3.27 -4.20 0.03
C GLN A 66 1.88 -3.72 0.45
N LEU A 67 1.33 -4.33 1.47
CA LEU A 67 0.01 -3.99 2.00
C LEU A 67 0.14 -3.48 3.44
N LEU A 68 -0.50 -2.36 3.73
CA LEU A 68 -0.62 -1.82 5.08
C LEU A 68 -2.10 -1.86 5.50
N ILE A 69 -2.49 -2.95 6.15
CA ILE A 69 -3.88 -3.23 6.53
C ILE A 69 -3.98 -3.24 8.05
N ARG A 70 -4.70 -2.28 8.63
CA ARG A 70 -4.80 -2.17 10.10
C ARG A 70 -5.87 -3.04 10.74
N GLY A 71 -6.87 -3.49 9.98
CA GLY A 71 -8.00 -4.31 10.44
C GLY A 71 -8.00 -5.69 9.79
N ILE A 72 -9.17 -6.13 9.32
CA ILE A 72 -9.34 -7.46 8.74
C ILE A 72 -8.55 -7.59 7.44
N CYS A 73 -7.73 -8.64 7.36
CA CYS A 73 -7.01 -9.04 6.16
C CYS A 73 -7.26 -10.54 5.91
N CYS A 74 -8.01 -10.85 4.85
CA CYS A 74 -8.28 -12.25 4.46
C CYS A 74 -7.22 -12.81 3.49
N LEU A 75 -6.25 -11.99 3.07
CA LEU A 75 -5.11 -12.42 2.27
C LEU A 75 -4.04 -13.04 3.16
N ARG A 76 -3.44 -14.16 2.74
CA ARG A 76 -2.30 -14.82 3.39
C ARG A 76 -1.01 -14.46 2.67
N PRO A 77 -0.10 -13.69 3.27
CA PRO A 77 1.18 -13.32 2.66
C PRO A 77 2.24 -14.40 2.82
N GLY A 78 3.27 -14.37 1.96
CA GLY A 78 4.48 -15.16 2.11
C GLY A 78 4.32 -16.67 1.88
N VAL A 79 3.21 -17.11 1.28
CA VAL A 79 2.98 -18.53 0.94
C VAL A 79 3.76 -18.87 -0.33
N PRO A 80 4.68 -19.86 -0.31
CA PRO A 80 5.44 -20.28 -1.48
C PRO A 80 4.54 -20.64 -2.66
N GLY A 81 4.90 -20.15 -3.85
CA GLY A 81 4.15 -20.39 -5.09
C GLY A 81 2.82 -19.65 -5.19
N LEU A 82 2.43 -18.86 -4.19
CA LEU A 82 1.16 -18.14 -4.19
C LEU A 82 1.37 -16.63 -3.90
N SER A 83 1.95 -16.31 -2.75
CA SER A 83 2.03 -14.93 -2.25
C SER A 83 3.40 -14.58 -1.67
N GLU A 84 4.44 -15.23 -2.14
CA GLU A 84 5.82 -15.02 -1.67
C GLU A 84 6.31 -13.58 -1.90
N ASN A 85 5.75 -12.88 -2.88
CA ASN A 85 6.04 -11.49 -3.18
C ASN A 85 5.10 -10.50 -2.48
N ILE A 86 4.19 -10.98 -1.62
CA ILE A 86 3.28 -10.14 -0.84
C ILE A 86 3.76 -10.02 0.60
N ARG A 87 3.83 -8.78 1.09
CA ARG A 87 4.06 -8.47 2.50
C ARG A 87 2.88 -7.69 3.04
N VAL A 88 2.38 -8.11 4.20
CA VAL A 88 1.30 -7.41 4.90
C VAL A 88 1.83 -6.88 6.22
N ARG A 89 1.66 -5.58 6.42
CA ARG A 89 1.95 -4.89 7.68
C ARG A 89 0.67 -4.30 8.26
N SER A 90 0.70 -4.04 9.55
CA SER A 90 -0.34 -3.32 10.26
C SER A 90 0.31 -2.30 11.19
N ILE A 91 -0.26 -1.11 11.27
CA ILE A 91 0.12 -0.09 12.25
C ILE A 91 -1.15 0.30 13.01
N VAL A 92 -1.12 0.05 14.32
CA VAL A 92 -2.15 0.50 15.26
C VAL A 92 -1.43 1.26 16.36
N ASP A 93 -1.76 2.54 16.49
CA ASP A 93 -1.07 3.45 17.40
C ASP A 93 -2.05 4.43 18.06
N ARG A 94 -1.55 5.58 18.52
CA ARG A 94 -2.31 6.62 19.23
C ARG A 94 -3.49 7.15 18.42
N PHE A 95 -3.24 7.44 17.14
CA PHE A 95 -4.26 7.97 16.23
C PHE A 95 -4.80 6.88 15.32
N LEU A 96 -6.04 7.07 14.88
CA LEU A 96 -6.69 6.18 13.94
C LEU A 96 -6.02 6.29 12.56
N GLU A 97 -5.48 5.17 12.06
CA GLU A 97 -4.88 5.07 10.73
C GLU A 97 -5.99 4.87 9.67
N HIS A 98 -6.71 5.94 9.33
CA HIS A 98 -7.91 5.85 8.49
C HIS A 98 -7.71 6.27 7.03
N SER A 99 -6.52 6.67 6.62
CA SER A 99 -6.21 6.99 5.23
C SER A 99 -6.17 5.73 4.36
N ARG A 100 -6.63 5.84 3.12
CA ARG A 100 -6.47 4.82 2.08
C ARG A 100 -5.61 5.41 0.97
N ILE A 101 -4.58 4.66 0.61
CA ILE A 101 -3.58 5.08 -0.36
C ILE A 101 -3.31 3.89 -1.28
N TYR A 102 -3.32 4.11 -2.58
CA TYR A 102 -3.02 3.12 -3.59
C TYR A 102 -1.90 3.64 -4.46
N VAL A 103 -0.80 2.89 -4.57
CA VAL A 103 0.35 3.28 -5.38
C VAL A 103 0.70 2.14 -6.34
N PHE A 104 0.86 2.47 -7.59
CA PHE A 104 1.30 1.58 -8.66
C PHE A 104 2.57 2.14 -9.28
N THR A 105 3.59 1.32 -9.46
CA THR A 105 4.90 1.74 -10.02
C THR A 105 4.79 2.15 -11.49
N ASN A 106 3.86 1.56 -12.24
CA ASN A 106 3.48 1.96 -13.59
C ASN A 106 4.67 2.20 -14.53
N ALA A 107 5.53 1.20 -14.66
CA ALA A 107 6.73 1.24 -15.52
C ALA A 107 7.71 2.40 -15.24
N GLY A 108 7.68 2.97 -14.03
CA GLY A 108 8.56 4.07 -13.61
C GLY A 108 7.92 5.46 -13.62
N ASP A 109 6.64 5.59 -14.02
CA ASP A 109 5.82 6.79 -13.82
C ASP A 109 4.72 6.49 -12.79
N PRO A 110 5.00 6.60 -11.50
CA PRO A 110 4.12 6.10 -10.44
C PRO A 110 2.77 6.79 -10.41
N LEU A 111 1.73 6.02 -10.25
CA LEU A 111 0.38 6.52 -9.97
C LEU A 111 0.10 6.45 -8.48
N VAL A 112 -0.38 7.55 -7.91
CA VAL A 112 -0.79 7.64 -6.51
C VAL A 112 -2.25 8.04 -6.46
N PHE A 113 -3.06 7.22 -5.76
CA PHE A 113 -4.46 7.51 -5.51
C PHE A 113 -4.72 7.55 -4.01
N ILE A 114 -5.64 8.40 -3.59
CA ILE A 114 -6.16 8.46 -2.22
C ILE A 114 -7.68 8.49 -2.23
N GLY A 115 -8.32 8.08 -1.14
CA GLY A 115 -9.78 8.12 -1.11
C GLY A 115 -10.40 7.50 0.14
N SER A 116 -11.70 7.21 0.04
CA SER A 116 -12.52 6.71 1.15
C SER A 116 -12.71 5.19 1.13
N ALA A 117 -12.48 4.51 -0.01
CA ALA A 117 -12.81 3.11 -0.20
C ALA A 117 -11.86 2.17 0.55
N ASP A 118 -12.42 1.14 1.19
CA ASP A 118 -11.71 -0.06 1.61
C ASP A 118 -11.91 -1.20 0.61
N LEU A 119 -11.09 -2.23 0.70
CA LEU A 119 -11.15 -3.40 -0.18
C LEU A 119 -12.10 -4.47 0.38
N MET A 120 -13.35 -4.07 0.56
CA MET A 120 -14.44 -4.91 1.05
C MET A 120 -15.60 -4.91 0.05
N PRO A 121 -16.35 -6.03 -0.12
CA PRO A 121 -17.48 -6.09 -1.06
C PRO A 121 -18.49 -4.96 -0.86
N ARG A 122 -18.77 -4.56 0.38
CA ARG A 122 -19.69 -3.46 0.67
C ARG A 122 -19.19 -2.10 0.16
N ASN A 123 -17.86 -1.84 0.24
CA ASN A 123 -17.27 -0.60 -0.22
C ASN A 123 -17.17 -0.57 -1.74
N LEU A 124 -16.84 -1.71 -2.36
CA LEU A 124 -16.65 -1.81 -3.81
C LEU A 124 -17.97 -1.82 -4.58
N HIS A 125 -19.06 -2.43 -4.02
CA HIS A 125 -20.25 -2.75 -4.78
C HIS A 125 -21.56 -2.18 -4.21
N ARG A 126 -21.56 -1.61 -3.00
CA ARG A 126 -22.82 -1.19 -2.33
C ARG A 126 -22.78 0.23 -1.78
N ARG A 127 -21.63 0.79 -1.48
CA ARG A 127 -21.47 2.15 -0.97
C ARG A 127 -21.02 3.08 -2.09
N VAL A 128 -21.33 4.36 -1.91
CA VAL A 128 -20.70 5.41 -2.70
C VAL A 128 -19.37 5.76 -2.01
N GLU A 129 -18.28 5.44 -2.68
CA GLU A 129 -16.92 5.75 -2.24
C GLU A 129 -16.20 6.47 -3.38
N VAL A 130 -15.26 7.35 -3.05
CA VAL A 130 -14.48 8.09 -4.04
C VAL A 130 -12.99 7.85 -3.81
N VAL A 131 -12.30 7.53 -4.88
CA VAL A 131 -10.84 7.44 -4.95
C VAL A 131 -10.38 8.31 -6.12
N PHE A 132 -9.37 9.12 -5.92
CA PHE A 132 -8.90 10.08 -6.92
C PHE A 132 -7.38 10.09 -7.03
N PRO A 133 -6.82 10.36 -8.22
CA PRO A 133 -5.38 10.44 -8.44
C PRO A 133 -4.81 11.74 -7.85
N ILE A 134 -3.57 11.67 -7.41
CA ILE A 134 -2.77 12.87 -7.11
C ILE A 134 -2.08 13.27 -8.41
N LEU A 135 -2.64 14.28 -9.08
CA LEU A 135 -2.17 14.76 -10.38
C LEU A 135 -0.99 15.72 -10.25
N ASP A 136 -0.96 16.51 -9.18
CA ASP A 136 0.13 17.45 -8.91
C ASP A 136 1.46 16.69 -8.72
N PRO A 137 2.50 16.98 -9.52
CA PRO A 137 3.76 16.24 -9.48
C PRO A 137 4.52 16.41 -8.16
N GLU A 138 4.46 17.57 -7.51
CA GLU A 138 5.17 17.83 -6.26
C GLU A 138 4.51 17.09 -5.11
N LEU A 139 3.17 17.11 -5.04
CA LEU A 139 2.42 16.31 -4.07
C LEU A 139 2.63 14.82 -4.29
N ARG A 140 2.60 14.35 -5.55
CA ARG A 140 2.87 12.95 -5.88
C ARG A 140 4.26 12.53 -5.42
N GLN A 141 5.28 13.34 -5.71
CA GLN A 141 6.65 13.08 -5.28
C GLN A 141 6.75 13.08 -3.74
N HIS A 142 6.07 14.01 -3.07
CA HIS A 142 6.01 14.04 -1.61
C HIS A 142 5.42 12.74 -1.01
N PHE A 143 4.38 12.17 -1.63
CA PHE A 143 3.86 10.86 -1.22
C PHE A 143 4.91 9.76 -1.35
N LEU A 144 5.64 9.73 -2.45
CA LEU A 144 6.64 8.69 -2.74
C LEU A 144 7.87 8.81 -1.85
N ASP A 145 8.36 10.01 -1.58
CA ASP A 145 9.60 10.24 -0.86
C ASP A 145 9.42 10.40 0.66
N THR A 146 8.22 10.74 1.10
CA THR A 146 7.98 11.06 2.51
C THR A 146 6.91 10.16 3.14
N ILE A 147 5.70 10.17 2.58
CA ILE A 147 4.56 9.48 3.22
C ILE A 147 4.74 7.96 3.18
N LEU A 148 5.05 7.44 2.01
CA LEU A 148 5.21 6.00 1.79
C LEU A 148 6.40 5.43 2.58
N PRO A 149 7.62 6.03 2.53
CA PRO A 149 8.75 5.60 3.35
C PRO A 149 8.49 5.66 4.85
N ALA A 150 7.78 6.68 5.36
CA ALA A 150 7.45 6.77 6.77
C ALA A 150 6.60 5.56 7.24
N TYR A 151 5.57 5.18 6.47
CA TYR A 151 4.77 4.00 6.77
C TYR A 151 5.55 2.68 6.66
N THR A 152 6.37 2.53 5.62
CA THR A 152 7.08 1.28 5.35
C THR A 152 8.27 1.07 6.29
N SER A 153 8.82 2.12 6.88
CA SER A 153 9.96 2.06 7.80
C SER A 153 9.60 2.07 9.28
N ASP A 154 8.31 2.22 9.65
CA ASP A 154 7.91 2.11 11.06
C ASP A 154 8.38 0.77 11.64
N ASN A 155 9.16 0.84 12.72
CA ASN A 155 9.69 -0.33 13.42
C ASN A 155 9.32 -0.35 14.92
N ARG A 156 8.51 0.62 15.37
CA ARG A 156 8.05 0.71 16.75
C ARG A 156 6.64 0.18 16.93
N LYS A 157 5.77 0.43 15.97
CA LYS A 157 4.34 0.07 16.02
C LYS A 157 3.94 -0.92 14.95
N ALA A 158 4.73 -1.04 13.89
CA ALA A 158 4.44 -1.98 12.82
C ALA A 158 4.47 -3.43 13.32
N ARG A 159 3.49 -4.17 12.84
CA ARG A 159 3.38 -5.63 12.94
C ARG A 159 3.39 -6.23 11.55
N VAL A 160 3.89 -7.44 11.42
CA VAL A 160 3.91 -8.20 10.17
C VAL A 160 2.98 -9.39 10.32
N LEU A 161 2.12 -9.57 9.33
CA LEU A 161 1.27 -10.75 9.21
C LEU A 161 2.07 -11.88 8.58
N GLY A 162 2.17 -13.00 9.28
CA GLY A 162 2.84 -14.20 8.77
C GLY A 162 1.93 -15.09 7.93
N GLN A 163 2.52 -16.03 7.20
CA GLN A 163 1.79 -17.03 6.40
C GLN A 163 0.84 -17.91 7.24
N ASN A 164 1.10 -18.03 8.53
CA ASN A 164 0.25 -18.77 9.49
C ASN A 164 -0.95 -17.95 10.00
N GLY A 165 -1.12 -16.72 9.51
CA GLY A 165 -2.17 -15.79 9.96
C GLY A 165 -1.87 -15.09 11.29
N LEU A 166 -0.71 -15.34 11.90
CA LEU A 166 -0.32 -14.67 13.14
C LEU A 166 0.40 -13.34 12.84
N SER A 167 0.08 -12.33 13.62
CA SER A 167 0.70 -11.02 13.54
C SER A 167 1.77 -10.86 14.61
N THR A 168 3.02 -10.63 14.19
CA THR A 168 4.17 -10.41 15.08
C THR A 168 4.71 -9.00 14.94
N ARG A 169 5.54 -8.55 15.88
CA ARG A 169 6.24 -7.26 15.71
C ARG A 169 7.14 -7.31 14.48
N ALA A 170 7.21 -6.20 13.76
CA ALA A 170 8.15 -6.09 12.64
C ALA A 170 9.58 -6.34 13.14
N PRO A 171 10.38 -7.18 12.48
CA PRO A 171 11.77 -7.41 12.85
C PRO A 171 12.56 -6.12 12.69
N VAL A 172 13.42 -5.81 13.67
CA VAL A 172 14.27 -4.63 13.69
C VAL A 172 15.73 -5.08 13.70
N PRO A 173 16.50 -4.84 12.62
CA PRO A 173 17.91 -5.15 12.60
C PRO A 173 18.65 -4.39 13.72
N SER A 174 19.68 -5.01 14.32
CA SER A 174 20.50 -4.37 15.34
C SER A 174 21.09 -3.06 14.80
N GLY A 175 21.08 -2.01 15.63
CA GLY A 175 21.57 -0.69 15.25
C GLY A 175 20.60 0.16 14.41
N THR A 176 19.42 -0.36 14.04
CA THR A 176 18.43 0.43 13.33
C THR A 176 17.79 1.47 14.27
N PRO A 177 17.79 2.76 13.91
CA PRO A 177 17.13 3.79 14.72
C PRO A 177 15.63 3.51 14.89
N PRO A 178 15.06 3.85 16.05
CA PRO A 178 13.62 3.72 16.26
C PRO A 178 12.85 4.70 15.38
N ARG A 179 11.88 4.19 14.63
CA ARG A 179 10.99 4.98 13.76
C ARG A 179 9.54 4.69 14.10
N ARG A 180 8.78 5.75 14.34
CA ARG A 180 7.33 5.69 14.62
C ARG A 180 6.63 6.72 13.74
N VAL A 181 5.89 6.24 12.76
CA VAL A 181 5.29 7.08 11.70
C VAL A 181 4.45 8.22 12.24
N GLN A 182 3.66 8.00 13.29
CA GLN A 182 2.81 9.05 13.86
C GLN A 182 3.62 10.15 14.52
N ASP A 183 4.71 9.82 15.21
CA ASP A 183 5.59 10.83 15.81
C ASP A 183 6.33 11.61 14.70
N GLU A 184 6.77 10.93 13.64
CA GLU A 184 7.40 11.58 12.49
C GLU A 184 6.44 12.56 11.79
N PHE A 185 5.18 12.20 11.61
CA PHE A 185 4.18 13.10 11.00
C PHE A 185 3.80 14.26 11.93
N LEU A 186 3.68 14.02 13.24
CA LEU A 186 3.45 15.08 14.21
C LEU A 186 4.57 16.11 14.19
N LEU A 187 5.83 15.67 14.16
CA LEU A 187 6.98 16.57 14.09
C LEU A 187 7.00 17.32 12.75
N ARG A 188 6.82 16.62 11.65
CA ARG A 188 6.93 17.19 10.30
C ARG A 188 5.83 18.21 9.98
N TYR A 189 4.60 17.94 10.40
CA TYR A 189 3.44 18.78 10.04
C TYR A 189 2.95 19.67 11.19
N ASN A 190 3.69 19.71 12.31
CA ASN A 190 3.41 20.66 13.39
C ASN A 190 4.01 22.04 13.02
N PRO A 191 3.19 23.07 12.80
CA PRO A 191 3.67 24.40 12.44
C PRO A 191 4.56 25.06 13.52
N LYS A 192 4.61 24.52 14.74
CA LYS A 192 5.45 25.03 15.85
C LYS A 192 6.80 24.32 15.98
N SER A 193 7.07 23.25 15.22
CA SER A 193 8.37 22.56 15.27
C SER A 193 9.33 23.18 14.27
N ALA A 194 10.23 24.06 14.74
CA ALA A 194 11.28 24.67 13.91
C ALA A 194 12.40 23.67 13.53
N ASP A 195 12.53 22.56 14.24
CA ASP A 195 13.57 21.53 14.05
C ASP A 195 12.94 20.22 13.57
N ILE A 196 12.71 20.10 12.27
CA ILE A 196 12.32 18.81 11.66
C ILE A 196 13.61 18.10 11.26
N PRO A 197 13.94 16.93 11.84
CA PRO A 197 15.03 16.11 11.33
C PRO A 197 14.77 15.80 9.85
N GLN A 198 15.75 16.11 9.00
CA GLN A 198 15.71 15.67 7.60
C GLN A 198 15.69 14.15 7.60
N ILE A 199 14.52 13.56 7.29
CA ILE A 199 14.41 12.13 7.10
C ILE A 199 15.09 11.84 5.77
N THR A 200 16.23 11.16 5.81
CA THR A 200 16.81 10.61 4.58
C THR A 200 15.75 9.67 3.98
N PRO A 201 15.27 9.92 2.76
CA PRO A 201 14.28 9.05 2.15
C PRO A 201 14.88 7.64 2.08
N ALA A 202 14.30 6.68 2.79
CA ALA A 202 14.50 5.30 2.41
C ALA A 202 13.71 5.15 1.12
N LEU A 203 14.41 5.28 0.00
CA LEU A 203 13.82 5.16 -1.33
C LEU A 203 12.97 3.89 -1.36
N TRP A 204 11.68 4.05 -1.61
CA TRP A 204 10.84 2.92 -1.96
C TRP A 204 11.34 2.39 -3.31
N HIS A 205 12.10 1.31 -3.25
CA HIS A 205 12.50 0.58 -4.43
C HIS A 205 11.60 -0.64 -4.54
N PRO A 206 10.75 -0.74 -5.56
CA PRO A 206 9.93 -1.91 -5.81
C PRO A 206 10.77 -3.17 -6.01
N THR A 207 12.05 -3.00 -6.37
CA THR A 207 12.99 -4.06 -6.71
C THR A 207 13.86 -4.54 -5.54
N THR A 208 13.65 -4.11 -4.30
CA THR A 208 14.44 -4.65 -3.18
C THR A 208 14.10 -6.13 -3.02
N PRO A 209 15.02 -7.06 -3.31
CA PRO A 209 14.77 -8.48 -3.18
C PRO A 209 14.34 -8.81 -1.76
N ILE A 210 13.30 -9.59 -1.64
CA ILE A 210 12.81 -10.10 -0.38
C ILE A 210 13.85 -11.12 0.10
N ARG A 211 14.81 -10.71 0.92
CA ARG A 211 15.67 -11.67 1.59
C ARG A 211 14.79 -12.53 2.48
N SER A 212 14.78 -13.83 2.19
CA SER A 212 14.19 -14.83 3.05
C SER A 212 14.83 -14.72 4.43
N VAL A 213 14.06 -14.36 5.44
CA VAL A 213 14.46 -14.56 6.82
C VAL A 213 14.19 -16.03 7.08
N ASN A 214 15.20 -16.85 6.89
CA ASN A 214 15.18 -18.23 7.33
C ASN A 214 15.19 -18.24 8.86
N ALA A 215 14.20 -19.01 9.38
CA ALA A 215 13.97 -19.59 10.71
C ALA A 215 14.30 -18.74 11.93
#